data_03a5bd5142e0b43d156f6e5505fedb77
#
_entry.id   03a5bd5142e0b43d156f6e5505fedb77
#
_cell.length_a   1.000
_cell.length_b   1.000
_cell.length_c   1.000
_cell.angle_alpha   90.00
_cell.angle_beta   90.00
_cell.angle_gamma   90.00
#
_symmetry.space_group_name_H-M   'P 1'
#
loop_
_entity.id
_entity.type
_entity.pdbx_description
1 polymer ?
#
loop_
_entity_poly.entity_id
_entity_poly.type
_entity_poly.pdbx_seq_one_letter_code
_entity_poly.pdbx_strand_id
1 'polypeptide(L)'
;MFLGLDVGGTHTDAVLLNEKGIIASYKAPTDHSDLIKSMNSALKEVTKGINAAEIKKINLSTTLTTNAIIENKTDTVGLLISSGPGINPEAYALGDNFHILEGSIDHRGTVIKDIQDKELTAAIESCKKNNIKSFGVISKFSTRNPEQELFMGSKLPKGSHITYGHKLSGQLSFPRRIATSYFNAAVYT
;
A
#
# COMPACT_ATOMS: atom_id res chain seq x y z
N MET A 1 -22.48 -5.58 21.25
CA MET A 1 -21.10 -5.90 21.63
C MET A 1 -20.14 -5.38 20.56
N PHE A 2 -18.85 -5.25 20.89
CA PHE A 2 -17.79 -4.79 20.00
C PHE A 2 -16.69 -5.84 20.02
N LEU A 3 -16.18 -6.19 18.84
CA LEU A 3 -15.11 -7.16 18.67
C LEU A 3 -13.85 -6.46 18.16
N GLY A 4 -12.73 -6.66 18.84
CA GLY A 4 -11.39 -6.27 18.41
C GLY A 4 -10.58 -7.49 18.03
N LEU A 5 -9.87 -7.43 16.92
CA LEU A 5 -8.93 -8.44 16.47
C LEU A 5 -7.63 -7.76 16.06
N ASP A 6 -6.52 -8.19 16.63
CA ASP A 6 -5.17 -7.73 16.26
C ASP A 6 -4.33 -8.92 15.80
N VAL A 7 -3.84 -8.84 14.56
CA VAL A 7 -3.00 -9.85 13.94
C VAL A 7 -1.58 -9.33 13.94
N GLY A 8 -0.83 -9.69 14.97
CA GLY A 8 0.59 -9.39 15.08
C GLY A 8 1.48 -10.44 14.41
N GLY A 9 2.77 -10.12 14.29
CA GLY A 9 3.76 -11.04 13.72
C GLY A 9 4.00 -12.29 14.56
N THR A 10 3.72 -12.29 15.87
CA THR A 10 3.94 -13.45 16.75
C THR A 10 2.66 -14.01 17.33
N HIS A 11 1.68 -13.17 17.60
CA HIS A 11 0.41 -13.55 18.21
C HIS A 11 -0.76 -12.83 17.52
N THR A 12 -1.88 -13.54 17.52
CA THR A 12 -3.19 -12.99 17.17
C THR A 12 -4.00 -12.84 18.44
N ASP A 13 -4.42 -11.62 18.72
CA ASP A 13 -5.22 -11.26 19.90
C ASP A 13 -6.66 -10.95 19.48
N ALA A 14 -7.64 -11.48 20.21
CA ALA A 14 -9.04 -11.16 20.02
C ALA A 14 -9.68 -10.75 21.34
N VAL A 15 -10.55 -9.74 21.32
CA VAL A 15 -11.28 -9.27 22.49
C VAL A 15 -12.71 -8.96 22.14
N LEU A 16 -13.65 -9.46 22.94
CA LEU A 16 -15.06 -9.12 22.90
C LEU A 16 -15.42 -8.27 24.10
N LEU A 17 -16.04 -7.13 23.86
CA LEU A 17 -16.41 -6.19 24.93
C LEU A 17 -17.82 -5.61 24.74
N ASN A 18 -18.40 -5.14 25.81
CA ASN A 18 -19.60 -4.34 25.84
C ASN A 18 -19.38 -3.07 26.67
N GLU A 19 -20.46 -2.34 26.95
CA GLU A 19 -20.41 -1.10 27.75
C GLU A 19 -19.94 -1.32 29.20
N LYS A 20 -20.01 -2.54 29.71
CA LYS A 20 -19.57 -2.90 31.08
C LYS A 20 -18.13 -3.39 31.15
N GLY A 21 -17.48 -3.63 30.00
CA GLY A 21 -16.10 -4.08 29.93
C GLY A 21 -15.87 -5.30 29.04
N ILE A 22 -14.75 -5.98 29.28
CA ILE A 22 -14.33 -7.17 28.52
C ILE A 22 -15.20 -8.35 28.92
N ILE A 23 -15.82 -9.00 27.93
CA ILE A 23 -16.61 -10.22 28.09
C ILE A 23 -15.72 -11.45 27.93
N ALA A 24 -14.87 -11.45 26.90
CA ALA A 24 -13.95 -12.53 26.59
C ALA A 24 -12.71 -12.00 25.91
N SER A 25 -11.59 -12.69 26.10
CA SER A 25 -10.35 -12.43 25.37
C SER A 25 -9.71 -13.74 24.99
N TYR A 26 -8.99 -13.73 23.87
CA TYR A 26 -8.25 -14.89 23.37
C TYR A 26 -6.94 -14.42 22.74
N LYS A 27 -5.89 -15.20 22.98
CA LYS A 27 -4.55 -14.96 22.42
C LYS A 27 -3.97 -16.27 21.96
N ALA A 28 -3.50 -16.33 20.71
CA ALA A 28 -2.83 -17.49 20.15
C ALA A 28 -1.61 -17.11 19.32
N PRO A 29 -0.65 -18.02 19.12
CA PRO A 29 0.42 -17.81 18.14
C PRO A 29 -0.15 -17.56 16.75
N THR A 30 0.47 -16.63 16.00
CA THR A 30 0.11 -16.39 14.60
C THR A 30 0.76 -17.44 13.71
N ASP A 31 -0.05 -18.13 12.90
CA ASP A 31 0.43 -18.99 11.84
C ASP A 31 0.71 -18.17 10.58
N HIS A 32 1.98 -17.93 10.29
CA HIS A 32 2.40 -17.13 9.12
C HIS A 32 2.10 -17.82 7.78
N SER A 33 1.87 -19.13 7.78
CA SER A 33 1.50 -19.86 6.56
C SER A 33 0.01 -19.71 6.23
N ASP A 34 -0.82 -19.39 7.25
CA ASP A 34 -2.27 -19.19 7.10
C ASP A 34 -2.81 -18.20 8.14
N LEU A 35 -2.66 -16.93 7.83
CA LEU A 35 -3.15 -15.83 8.69
C LEU A 35 -4.67 -15.85 8.85
N ILE A 36 -5.41 -16.24 7.79
CA ILE A 36 -6.87 -16.32 7.82
C ILE A 36 -7.32 -17.40 8.81
N LYS A 37 -6.63 -18.51 8.87
CA LYS A 37 -6.89 -19.59 9.84
C LYS A 37 -6.66 -19.10 11.27
N SER A 38 -5.55 -18.38 11.52
CA SER A 38 -5.26 -17.78 12.83
C SER A 38 -6.37 -16.81 13.26
N MET A 39 -6.79 -15.92 12.37
CA MET A 39 -7.90 -14.99 12.60
C MET A 39 -9.21 -15.72 12.90
N ASN A 40 -9.58 -16.70 12.07
CA ASN A 40 -10.82 -17.45 12.25
C ASN A 40 -10.83 -18.25 13.56
N SER A 41 -9.68 -18.81 13.96
CA SER A 41 -9.55 -19.49 15.24
C SER A 41 -9.77 -18.56 16.42
N ALA A 42 -9.13 -17.38 16.39
CA ALA A 42 -9.30 -16.39 17.43
C ALA A 42 -10.75 -15.85 17.50
N LEU A 43 -11.37 -15.61 16.34
CA LEU A 43 -12.78 -15.20 16.26
C LEU A 43 -13.70 -16.24 16.86
N LYS A 44 -13.57 -17.53 16.48
CA LYS A 44 -14.41 -18.61 16.99
C LYS A 44 -14.31 -18.75 18.50
N GLU A 45 -13.11 -18.67 19.05
CA GLU A 45 -12.93 -18.83 20.50
C GLU A 45 -13.52 -17.64 21.27
N VAL A 46 -13.24 -16.40 20.85
CA VAL A 46 -13.73 -15.20 21.57
C VAL A 46 -15.24 -15.01 21.46
N THR A 47 -15.88 -15.56 20.41
CA THR A 47 -17.33 -15.45 20.19
C THR A 47 -18.10 -16.71 20.60
N LYS A 48 -17.46 -17.66 21.28
CA LYS A 48 -18.08 -18.92 21.69
C LYS A 48 -19.31 -18.67 22.59
N GLY A 49 -20.46 -19.18 22.15
CA GLY A 49 -21.74 -18.97 22.85
C GLY A 49 -22.38 -17.60 22.66
N ILE A 50 -21.83 -16.76 21.80
CA ILE A 50 -22.36 -15.43 21.51
C ILE A 50 -23.14 -15.46 20.18
N ASN A 51 -24.31 -14.83 20.17
CA ASN A 51 -25.04 -14.63 18.94
C ASN A 51 -24.36 -13.53 18.09
N ALA A 52 -23.95 -13.85 16.87
CA ALA A 52 -23.28 -12.94 15.97
C ALA A 52 -24.09 -11.64 15.70
N ALA A 53 -25.42 -11.72 15.72
CA ALA A 53 -26.29 -10.55 15.55
C ALA A 53 -26.15 -9.49 16.67
N GLU A 54 -25.57 -9.85 17.82
CA GLU A 54 -25.29 -8.91 18.91
C GLU A 54 -23.99 -8.14 18.72
N ILE A 55 -23.13 -8.53 17.77
CA ILE A 55 -21.89 -7.85 17.47
C ILE A 55 -22.17 -6.68 16.53
N LYS A 56 -22.12 -5.47 17.07
CA LYS A 56 -22.45 -4.22 16.35
C LYS A 56 -21.28 -3.74 15.46
N LYS A 57 -20.04 -4.08 15.83
CA LYS A 57 -18.83 -3.60 15.12
C LYS A 57 -17.66 -4.55 15.34
N ILE A 58 -16.90 -4.74 14.29
CA ILE A 58 -15.61 -5.43 14.31
C ILE A 58 -14.52 -4.43 13.94
N ASN A 59 -13.47 -4.33 14.77
CA ASN A 59 -12.26 -3.59 14.47
C ASN A 59 -11.14 -4.59 14.23
N LEU A 60 -10.51 -4.47 13.07
CA LEU A 60 -9.36 -5.28 12.69
C LEU A 60 -8.12 -4.40 12.67
N SER A 61 -7.06 -4.85 13.33
CA SER A 61 -5.71 -4.28 13.32
C SER A 61 -4.71 -5.32 12.85
N THR A 62 -3.63 -4.85 12.23
CA THR A 62 -2.49 -5.71 11.89
C THR A 62 -1.20 -4.89 11.87
N THR A 63 -0.10 -5.48 12.35
CA THR A 63 1.25 -4.92 12.30
C THR A 63 2.13 -5.61 11.26
N LEU A 64 1.58 -6.49 10.42
CA LEU A 64 2.33 -7.30 9.46
C LEU A 64 3.15 -6.45 8.49
N THR A 65 2.54 -5.39 7.94
CA THR A 65 3.20 -4.44 7.05
C THR A 65 4.40 -3.75 7.73
N THR A 66 4.21 -3.28 8.96
CA THR A 66 5.27 -2.63 9.73
C THR A 66 6.42 -3.59 10.01
N ASN A 67 6.10 -4.83 10.39
CA ASN A 67 7.08 -5.87 10.63
C ASN A 67 7.85 -6.23 9.36
N ALA A 68 7.16 -6.40 8.22
CA ALA A 68 7.81 -6.66 6.92
C ALA A 68 8.82 -5.57 6.56
N ILE A 69 8.49 -4.30 6.78
CA ILE A 69 9.40 -3.17 6.54
C ILE A 69 10.60 -3.21 7.48
N ILE A 70 10.39 -3.40 8.79
CA ILE A 70 11.46 -3.43 9.80
C ILE A 70 12.41 -4.62 9.57
N GLU A 71 11.87 -5.76 9.15
CA GLU A 71 12.62 -7.00 8.91
C GLU A 71 13.23 -7.06 7.50
N ASN A 72 13.08 -6.00 6.67
CA ASN A 72 13.49 -5.97 5.26
C ASN A 72 12.91 -7.13 4.42
N LYS A 73 11.73 -7.61 4.76
CA LYS A 73 10.96 -8.62 4.02
C LYS A 73 9.96 -7.94 3.08
N THR A 74 10.49 -7.12 2.17
CA THR A 74 9.68 -6.34 1.24
C THR A 74 10.09 -6.63 -0.20
N ASP A 75 9.16 -6.45 -1.12
CA ASP A 75 9.45 -6.55 -2.54
C ASP A 75 10.34 -5.40 -3.03
N THR A 76 11.13 -5.66 -4.05
CA THR A 76 11.80 -4.61 -4.81
C THR A 76 10.78 -3.85 -5.65
N VAL A 77 10.76 -2.53 -5.53
CA VAL A 77 9.77 -1.65 -6.17
C VAL A 77 10.40 -0.82 -7.27
N GLY A 78 9.75 -0.76 -8.42
CA GLY A 78 10.00 0.24 -9.47
C GLY A 78 9.14 1.48 -9.22
N LEU A 79 9.75 2.63 -8.97
CA LEU A 79 9.06 3.91 -8.86
C LEU A 79 9.16 4.70 -10.17
N LEU A 80 8.00 5.02 -10.76
CA LEU A 80 7.88 5.87 -11.93
C LEU A 80 7.28 7.21 -11.51
N ILE A 81 8.06 8.28 -11.62
CA ILE A 81 7.75 9.58 -11.04
C ILE A 81 7.65 10.65 -12.11
N SER A 82 6.53 11.40 -12.15
CA SER A 82 6.39 12.61 -12.93
C SER A 82 6.19 13.81 -12.01
N SER A 83 7.24 14.61 -11.82
CA SER A 83 7.23 15.74 -10.87
C SER A 83 6.89 17.07 -11.50
N GLY A 84 7.24 17.26 -12.77
CA GLY A 84 7.27 18.59 -13.38
C GLY A 84 8.21 19.57 -12.63
N PRO A 85 8.12 20.86 -12.92
CA PRO A 85 8.98 21.87 -12.31
C PRO A 85 8.62 22.16 -10.85
N GLY A 86 9.56 22.82 -10.14
CA GLY A 86 9.36 23.38 -8.80
C GLY A 86 9.55 22.41 -7.63
N ILE A 87 10.03 21.20 -7.89
CA ILE A 87 10.46 20.25 -6.85
C ILE A 87 11.56 19.37 -7.44
N ASN A 88 12.57 19.06 -6.63
CA ASN A 88 13.56 18.04 -7.00
C ASN A 88 13.08 16.67 -6.47
N PRO A 89 12.61 15.75 -7.33
CA PRO A 89 12.12 14.45 -6.89
C PRO A 89 13.22 13.52 -6.39
N GLU A 90 14.49 13.71 -6.79
CA GLU A 90 15.63 12.92 -6.32
C GLU A 90 15.83 13.02 -4.80
N ALA A 91 15.47 14.17 -4.20
CA ALA A 91 15.51 14.34 -2.74
C ALA A 91 14.55 13.41 -1.99
N TYR A 92 13.65 12.74 -2.70
CA TYR A 92 12.64 11.82 -2.15
C TYR A 92 12.77 10.41 -2.74
N ALA A 93 13.92 10.11 -3.34
CA ALA A 93 14.17 8.79 -3.91
C ALA A 93 14.13 7.71 -2.84
N LEU A 94 13.47 6.61 -3.15
CA LEU A 94 13.36 5.42 -2.31
C LEU A 94 13.66 4.19 -3.16
N GLY A 95 14.50 3.32 -2.64
CA GLY A 95 14.96 2.12 -3.35
C GLY A 95 15.87 2.44 -4.55
N ASP A 96 16.36 1.40 -5.22
CA ASP A 96 17.36 1.51 -6.28
C ASP A 96 16.75 1.70 -7.69
N ASN A 97 15.43 1.55 -7.81
CA ASN A 97 14.73 1.60 -9.11
C ASN A 97 13.76 2.77 -9.15
N PHE A 98 14.32 3.96 -8.96
CA PHE A 98 13.63 5.24 -8.96
C PHE A 98 13.84 5.94 -10.30
N HIS A 99 12.77 6.10 -11.09
CA HIS A 99 12.81 6.65 -12.44
C HIS A 99 11.99 7.94 -12.51
N ILE A 100 12.66 9.05 -12.85
CA ILE A 100 12.04 10.35 -13.07
C ILE A 100 11.73 10.47 -14.55
N LEU A 101 10.49 10.82 -14.87
CA LEU A 101 9.98 11.01 -16.22
C LEU A 101 9.64 12.49 -16.45
N GLU A 102 9.88 12.97 -17.68
CA GLU A 102 9.71 14.38 -18.03
C GLU A 102 8.24 14.80 -18.24
N GLY A 103 7.28 14.19 -17.60
CA GLY A 103 5.89 14.62 -17.62
C GLY A 103 5.61 15.74 -16.63
N SER A 104 4.57 16.55 -16.89
CA SER A 104 4.09 17.51 -15.90
C SER A 104 2.62 17.82 -16.03
N ILE A 105 1.97 17.98 -14.88
CA ILE A 105 0.61 18.47 -14.70
C ILE A 105 0.69 19.70 -13.80
N ASP A 106 -0.06 20.75 -14.08
CA ASP A 106 -0.11 21.94 -13.25
C ASP A 106 -1.05 21.77 -12.04
N HIS A 107 -1.08 22.80 -11.17
CA HIS A 107 -1.91 22.81 -9.97
C HIS A 107 -3.42 22.82 -10.25
N ARG A 108 -3.85 23.09 -11.48
CA ARG A 108 -5.25 23.06 -11.93
C ARG A 108 -5.64 21.70 -12.48
N GLY A 109 -4.66 20.81 -12.76
CA GLY A 109 -4.87 19.50 -13.37
C GLY A 109 -4.69 19.52 -14.89
N THR A 110 -4.15 20.60 -15.46
CA THR A 110 -3.85 20.69 -16.89
C THR A 110 -2.54 19.97 -17.18
N VAL A 111 -2.53 19.09 -18.17
CA VAL A 111 -1.28 18.47 -18.67
C VAL A 111 -0.48 19.54 -19.40
N ILE A 112 0.72 19.84 -18.90
CA ILE A 112 1.65 20.85 -19.49
C ILE A 112 2.69 20.16 -20.37
N LYS A 113 3.10 18.96 -19.99
CA LYS A 113 4.04 18.13 -20.76
C LYS A 113 3.67 16.66 -20.63
N ASP A 114 3.54 15.99 -21.77
CA ASP A 114 3.27 14.55 -21.80
C ASP A 114 4.54 13.75 -21.44
N ILE A 115 4.33 12.58 -20.84
CA ILE A 115 5.40 11.61 -20.65
C ILE A 115 5.71 10.99 -22.00
N GLN A 116 7.00 10.95 -22.36
CA GLN A 116 7.45 10.38 -23.62
C GLN A 116 7.48 8.84 -23.54
N ASP A 117 6.85 8.16 -24.52
CA ASP A 117 6.83 6.68 -24.62
C ASP A 117 8.24 6.07 -24.55
N LYS A 118 9.22 6.67 -25.20
CA LYS A 118 10.61 6.19 -25.22
C LYS A 118 11.22 6.17 -23.83
N GLU A 119 11.02 7.24 -23.07
CA GLU A 119 11.54 7.39 -21.71
C GLU A 119 10.87 6.38 -20.74
N LEU A 120 9.55 6.28 -20.81
CA LEU A 120 8.80 5.32 -20.01
C LEU A 120 9.18 3.88 -20.34
N THR A 121 9.34 3.56 -21.62
CA THR A 121 9.79 2.23 -22.06
C THR A 121 11.17 1.89 -21.52
N ALA A 122 12.13 2.84 -21.57
CA ALA A 122 13.47 2.62 -21.03
C ALA A 122 13.43 2.35 -19.52
N ALA A 123 12.62 3.09 -18.75
CA ALA A 123 12.43 2.88 -17.32
C ALA A 123 11.83 1.49 -17.01
N ILE A 124 10.80 1.09 -17.76
CA ILE A 124 10.16 -0.22 -17.62
C ILE A 124 11.14 -1.36 -17.96
N GLU A 125 11.91 -1.23 -19.04
CA GLU A 125 12.91 -2.24 -19.41
C GLU A 125 14.04 -2.37 -18.36
N SER A 126 14.45 -1.27 -17.74
CA SER A 126 15.37 -1.30 -16.59
C SER A 126 14.79 -2.10 -15.42
N CYS A 127 13.53 -1.85 -15.07
CA CYS A 127 12.83 -2.60 -14.02
C CYS A 127 12.68 -4.10 -14.35
N LYS A 128 12.38 -4.43 -15.61
CA LYS A 128 12.28 -5.83 -16.07
C LYS A 128 13.60 -6.59 -15.92
N LYS A 129 14.73 -5.97 -16.26
CA LYS A 129 16.07 -6.56 -16.08
C LYS A 129 16.35 -6.94 -14.62
N ASN A 130 15.78 -6.19 -13.69
CA ASN A 130 15.89 -6.42 -12.25
C ASN A 130 14.75 -7.31 -11.70
N ASN A 131 13.94 -7.95 -12.57
CA ASN A 131 12.82 -8.81 -12.21
C ASN A 131 11.75 -8.14 -11.32
N ILE A 132 11.58 -6.83 -11.44
CA ILE A 132 10.62 -6.06 -10.64
C ILE A 132 9.20 -6.36 -11.11
N LYS A 133 8.32 -6.66 -10.17
CA LYS A 133 6.89 -6.95 -10.39
C LYS A 133 5.96 -5.98 -9.67
N SER A 134 6.48 -5.24 -8.67
CA SER A 134 5.73 -4.28 -7.86
C SER A 134 6.13 -2.86 -8.25
N PHE A 135 5.15 -2.01 -8.58
CA PHE A 135 5.39 -0.65 -9.07
C PHE A 135 4.58 0.38 -8.30
N GLY A 136 5.24 1.53 -8.03
CA GLY A 136 4.57 2.76 -7.65
C GLY A 136 4.59 3.74 -8.81
N VAL A 137 3.44 4.30 -9.19
CA VAL A 137 3.32 5.31 -10.24
C VAL A 137 2.74 6.59 -9.66
N ILE A 138 3.50 7.69 -9.71
CA ILE A 138 3.17 8.91 -9.00
C ILE A 138 3.41 10.14 -9.88
N SER A 139 2.39 10.98 -10.02
CA SER A 139 2.49 12.30 -10.64
C SER A 139 2.17 13.41 -9.64
N LYS A 140 2.84 14.57 -9.76
CA LYS A 140 2.78 15.63 -8.74
C LYS A 140 1.37 16.09 -8.40
N PHE A 141 0.55 16.36 -9.39
CA PHE A 141 -0.83 16.80 -9.21
C PHE A 141 -1.88 15.74 -9.61
N SER A 142 -1.54 14.46 -9.51
CA SER A 142 -2.42 13.35 -9.91
C SER A 142 -3.73 13.28 -9.12
N THR A 143 -3.81 13.91 -7.95
CA THR A 143 -5.08 14.07 -7.21
C THR A 143 -6.05 15.03 -7.90
N ARG A 144 -5.56 15.85 -8.84
CA ARG A 144 -6.36 16.74 -9.70
C ARG A 144 -6.64 16.10 -11.06
N ASN A 145 -5.61 15.48 -11.63
CA ASN A 145 -5.69 14.76 -12.90
C ASN A 145 -4.78 13.51 -12.87
N PRO A 146 -5.33 12.29 -12.82
CA PRO A 146 -4.56 11.05 -12.73
C PRO A 146 -4.02 10.54 -14.08
N GLU A 147 -4.23 11.26 -15.18
CA GLU A 147 -3.97 10.79 -16.55
C GLU A 147 -2.55 10.23 -16.73
N GLN A 148 -1.52 10.92 -16.22
CA GLN A 148 -0.14 10.46 -16.35
C GLN A 148 0.14 9.18 -15.53
N GLU A 149 -0.45 9.04 -14.34
CA GLU A 149 -0.34 7.79 -13.57
C GLU A 149 -1.04 6.62 -14.28
N LEU A 150 -2.23 6.87 -14.86
CA LEU A 150 -2.96 5.87 -15.63
C LEU A 150 -2.19 5.48 -16.91
N PHE A 151 -1.59 6.46 -17.59
CA PHE A 151 -0.75 6.22 -18.74
C PHE A 151 0.46 5.34 -18.39
N MET A 152 1.22 5.70 -17.35
CA MET A 152 2.35 4.90 -16.88
C MET A 152 1.92 3.46 -16.53
N GLY A 153 0.83 3.32 -15.79
CA GLY A 153 0.31 2.01 -15.40
C GLY A 153 -0.14 1.15 -16.57
N SER A 154 -0.71 1.77 -17.62
CA SER A 154 -1.18 1.04 -18.82
C SER A 154 -0.05 0.38 -19.62
N LYS A 155 1.19 0.87 -19.48
CA LYS A 155 2.37 0.36 -20.19
C LYS A 155 3.14 -0.71 -19.41
N LEU A 156 2.81 -0.91 -18.13
CA LEU A 156 3.47 -1.90 -17.29
C LEU A 156 3.13 -3.34 -17.73
N PRO A 157 4.03 -4.32 -17.47
CA PRO A 157 3.79 -5.71 -17.83
C PRO A 157 2.50 -6.27 -17.22
N LYS A 158 1.81 -7.14 -17.95
CA LYS A 158 0.65 -7.88 -17.41
C LYS A 158 1.06 -8.66 -16.17
N GLY A 159 0.22 -8.57 -15.12
CA GLY A 159 0.46 -9.26 -13.84
C GLY A 159 1.35 -8.48 -12.89
N SER A 160 1.82 -7.27 -13.26
CA SER A 160 2.47 -6.36 -12.29
C SER A 160 1.47 -5.88 -11.25
N HIS A 161 1.93 -5.80 -10.00
CA HIS A 161 1.22 -5.02 -8.99
C HIS A 161 1.49 -3.54 -9.19
N ILE A 162 0.45 -2.72 -9.22
CA ILE A 162 0.56 -1.28 -9.46
C ILE A 162 -0.11 -0.49 -8.35
N THR A 163 0.68 0.28 -7.64
CA THR A 163 0.19 1.27 -6.67
C THR A 163 0.13 2.65 -7.32
N TYR A 164 -1.08 3.18 -7.46
CA TYR A 164 -1.31 4.51 -8.01
C TYR A 164 -1.34 5.56 -6.90
N GLY A 165 -0.52 6.61 -7.02
CA GLY A 165 -0.41 7.67 -6.01
C GLY A 165 -1.73 8.41 -5.76
N HIS A 166 -2.55 8.64 -6.80
CA HIS A 166 -3.85 9.29 -6.66
C HIS A 166 -4.90 8.45 -5.90
N LYS A 167 -4.73 7.12 -5.85
CA LYS A 167 -5.67 6.23 -5.14
C LYS A 167 -5.38 6.11 -3.65
N LEU A 168 -4.15 6.38 -3.22
CA LEU A 168 -3.73 6.23 -1.81
C LEU A 168 -4.12 7.41 -0.93
N SER A 169 -4.15 8.62 -1.49
CA SER A 169 -4.43 9.82 -0.73
C SER A 169 -4.96 10.93 -1.63
N GLY A 170 -6.04 11.58 -1.24
CA GLY A 170 -6.56 12.79 -1.88
C GLY A 170 -5.74 14.05 -1.57
N GLN A 171 -4.67 13.96 -0.78
CA GLN A 171 -3.83 15.09 -0.42
C GLN A 171 -2.79 15.41 -1.50
N LEU A 172 -2.51 16.72 -1.68
CA LEU A 172 -1.52 17.21 -2.64
C LEU A 172 -0.05 16.95 -2.26
N SER A 173 0.22 16.47 -1.04
CA SER A 173 1.59 16.23 -0.57
C SER A 173 2.31 15.17 -1.43
N PHE A 174 3.01 15.64 -2.45
CA PHE A 174 3.72 14.80 -3.42
C PHE A 174 4.81 13.91 -2.78
N PRO A 175 5.69 14.44 -1.88
CA PRO A 175 6.69 13.60 -1.21
C PRO A 175 6.05 12.47 -0.38
N ARG A 176 4.96 12.78 0.33
CA ARG A 176 4.25 11.76 1.11
C ARG A 176 3.65 10.68 0.20
N ARG A 177 3.08 11.07 -0.96
CA ARG A 177 2.53 10.10 -1.90
C ARG A 177 3.61 9.21 -2.51
N ILE A 178 4.83 9.73 -2.77
CA ILE A 178 5.97 8.92 -3.19
C ILE A 178 6.26 7.85 -2.14
N ALA A 179 6.48 8.24 -0.87
CA ALA A 179 6.79 7.30 0.20
C ALA A 179 5.66 6.28 0.43
N THR A 180 4.40 6.76 0.49
CA THR A 180 3.26 5.86 0.70
C THR A 180 3.10 4.87 -0.46
N SER A 181 3.30 5.31 -1.70
CA SER A 181 3.21 4.43 -2.87
C SER A 181 4.33 3.38 -2.89
N TYR A 182 5.55 3.79 -2.52
CA TYR A 182 6.68 2.88 -2.38
C TYR A 182 6.38 1.77 -1.38
N PHE A 183 6.06 2.14 -0.13
CA PHE A 183 5.82 1.15 0.92
C PHE A 183 4.58 0.29 0.64
N ASN A 184 3.51 0.86 0.07
CA ASN A 184 2.34 0.06 -0.31
C ASN A 184 2.65 -0.96 -1.41
N ALA A 185 3.49 -0.60 -2.39
CA ALA A 185 3.94 -1.53 -3.41
C ALA A 185 4.91 -2.59 -2.84
N ALA A 186 5.77 -2.19 -1.90
CA ALA A 186 6.80 -3.05 -1.30
C ALA A 186 6.23 -4.16 -0.40
N VAL A 187 5.04 -3.98 0.16
CA VAL A 187 4.42 -4.93 1.11
C VAL A 187 3.25 -5.71 0.51
N TYR A 188 3.17 -5.75 -0.80
CA TYR A 188 2.02 -6.35 -1.50
C TYR A 188 1.98 -7.89 -1.42
N THR A 189 3.12 -8.57 -1.41
CA THR A 189 3.23 -10.05 -1.40
C THR A 189 3.25 -10.66 -0.01
#